data_587888476f347891ff1480846c8b0392
#
_entry.id   587888476f347891ff1480846c8b0392
#
_cell.length_a   1.000
_cell.length_b   1.000
_cell.length_c   1.000
_cell.angle_alpha   90.00
_cell.angle_beta   90.00
_cell.angle_gamma   90.00
#
_symmetry.space_group_name_H-M   'P 1'
#
loop_
_entity.id
_entity.type
_entity.pdbx_description
1 polymer ?
#
loop_
_entity_poly.entity_id
_entity_poly.type
_entity_poly.pdbx_seq_one_letter_code
_entity_poly.pdbx_strand_id
1 'polypeptide(L)'
;SMLVREKHNDKALTYIERLSYVFRYIIQNGQNTLSTVSDELQFIDSYRYLLEVRYADKLFFDIDIDPTYMSRQMPSLALQPLIENAVKHNSITRSKPLTISIYTKDGAIVVANPIIPKIESEISTGIGLQNLSSRWQMITGQEIEVIRTENEFIVRLPLSNDNNEEN
;
A
#
# COMPACT_ATOMS: atom_id res chain seq x y z
N SER A 1 4.87 -36.00 9.53
CA SER A 1 5.17 -35.94 10.94
C SER A 1 4.28 -34.93 11.65
N MET A 2 4.05 -35.11 12.93
CA MET A 2 3.23 -34.24 13.78
C MET A 2 3.73 -32.78 13.74
N LEU A 3 5.04 -32.56 13.81
CA LEU A 3 5.69 -31.24 13.76
C LEU A 3 5.42 -30.48 12.45
N VAL A 4 5.35 -31.17 11.32
CA VAL A 4 5.03 -30.56 10.02
C VAL A 4 3.57 -30.12 9.99
N ARG A 5 2.66 -30.89 10.57
CA ARG A 5 1.24 -30.52 10.65
C ARG A 5 1.01 -29.32 11.56
N GLU A 6 1.68 -29.27 12.71
CA GLU A 6 1.62 -28.11 13.62
C GLU A 6 2.11 -26.84 12.95
N LYS A 7 3.25 -26.89 12.26
CA LYS A 7 3.80 -25.74 11.54
C LYS A 7 2.88 -25.26 10.41
N HIS A 8 2.21 -26.14 9.70
CA HIS A 8 1.23 -25.78 8.68
C HIS A 8 -0.04 -25.19 9.28
N ASN A 9 -0.48 -25.69 10.43
CA ASN A 9 -1.64 -25.15 11.14
C ASN A 9 -1.35 -23.73 11.65
N ASP A 10 -0.16 -23.45 12.19
CA ASP A 10 0.23 -22.13 12.66
C ASP A 10 0.27 -21.12 11.51
N LYS A 11 0.78 -21.48 10.34
CA LYS A 11 0.75 -20.63 9.14
C LYS A 11 -0.66 -20.35 8.66
N ALA A 12 -1.53 -21.35 8.65
CA ALA A 12 -2.92 -21.18 8.26
C ALA A 12 -3.68 -20.27 9.23
N LEU A 13 -3.45 -20.41 10.53
CA LEU A 13 -4.03 -19.53 11.55
C LEU A 13 -3.56 -18.09 11.39
N THR A 14 -2.25 -17.87 11.20
CA THR A 14 -1.70 -16.53 10.95
C THR A 14 -2.32 -15.88 9.71
N TYR A 15 -2.47 -16.64 8.62
CA TYR A 15 -3.11 -16.15 7.42
C TYR A 15 -4.56 -15.73 7.67
N ILE A 16 -5.33 -16.54 8.38
CA ILE A 16 -6.73 -16.25 8.74
C ILE A 16 -6.82 -15.00 9.62
N GLU A 17 -5.96 -14.85 10.60
CA GLU A 17 -5.90 -13.68 11.49
C GLU A 17 -5.61 -12.40 10.70
N ARG A 18 -4.63 -12.43 9.80
CA ARG A 18 -4.27 -11.30 8.94
C ARG A 18 -5.41 -10.95 7.97
N LEU A 19 -6.02 -11.95 7.36
CA LEU A 19 -7.17 -11.76 6.48
C LEU A 19 -8.36 -11.14 7.23
N SER A 20 -8.66 -11.64 8.43
CA SER A 20 -9.72 -11.10 9.29
C SER A 20 -9.45 -9.65 9.68
N TYR A 21 -8.21 -9.30 9.98
CA TYR A 21 -7.81 -7.93 10.28
C TYR A 21 -8.01 -7.01 9.06
N VAL A 22 -7.59 -7.44 7.88
CA VAL A 22 -7.76 -6.69 6.63
C VAL A 22 -9.24 -6.40 6.36
N PHE A 23 -10.11 -7.41 6.46
CA PHE A 23 -11.55 -7.22 6.25
C PHE A 23 -12.18 -6.31 7.29
N ARG A 24 -11.84 -6.45 8.57
CA ARG A 24 -12.35 -5.57 9.63
C ARG A 24 -11.94 -4.13 9.41
N TYR A 25 -10.68 -3.90 9.04
CA TYR A 25 -10.19 -2.56 8.76
C TYR A 25 -10.95 -1.92 7.59
N ILE A 26 -11.15 -2.65 6.50
CA ILE A 26 -11.89 -2.17 5.33
C ILE A 26 -13.35 -1.84 5.69
N ILE A 27 -14.00 -2.66 6.51
CA ILE A 27 -15.38 -2.44 6.93
C ILE A 27 -15.50 -1.23 7.86
N GLN A 28 -14.57 -1.08 8.81
CA GLN A 28 -14.59 -0.02 9.81
C GLN A 28 -14.16 1.34 9.26
N ASN A 29 -13.25 1.35 8.28
CA ASN A 29 -12.67 2.56 7.72
C ASN A 29 -13.14 2.73 6.27
N GLY A 30 -14.31 3.32 6.08
CA GLY A 30 -14.80 3.62 4.74
C GLY A 30 -13.87 4.56 3.97
N GLN A 31 -14.04 4.62 2.65
CA GLN A 31 -13.16 5.38 1.74
C GLN A 31 -13.15 6.90 1.97
N ASN A 32 -14.08 7.44 2.76
CA ASN A 32 -14.22 8.89 3.02
C ASN A 32 -13.82 9.26 4.45
N THR A 33 -13.06 8.42 5.13
CA THR A 33 -12.60 8.65 6.51
C THR A 33 -11.12 8.99 6.54
N LEU A 34 -10.69 9.56 7.67
CA LEU A 34 -9.30 9.78 7.99
C LEU A 34 -8.80 8.69 8.93
N SER A 35 -7.58 8.26 8.71
CA SER A 35 -6.83 7.39 9.60
C SER A 35 -5.49 8.04 9.93
N THR A 36 -4.79 7.53 10.93
CA THR A 36 -3.39 7.89 11.13
C THR A 36 -2.48 7.11 10.18
N VAL A 37 -1.32 7.65 9.88
CA VAL A 37 -0.27 6.92 9.15
C VAL A 37 0.04 5.60 9.86
N SER A 38 0.12 5.61 11.18
CA SER A 38 0.36 4.40 11.99
C SER A 38 -0.70 3.32 11.74
N ASP A 39 -1.99 3.68 11.74
CA ASP A 39 -3.07 2.71 11.49
C ASP A 39 -3.03 2.17 10.06
N GLU A 40 -2.75 3.02 9.08
CA GLU A 40 -2.60 2.59 7.68
C GLU A 40 -1.41 1.65 7.51
N LEU A 41 -0.29 1.90 8.16
CA LEU A 41 0.87 0.99 8.12
C LEU A 41 0.59 -0.35 8.79
N GLN A 42 -0.17 -0.36 9.88
CA GLN A 42 -0.59 -1.61 10.51
C GLN A 42 -1.51 -2.42 9.58
N PHE A 43 -2.41 -1.76 8.89
CA PHE A 43 -3.22 -2.39 7.84
C PHE A 43 -2.35 -2.94 6.71
N ILE A 44 -1.41 -2.16 6.20
CA ILE A 44 -0.50 -2.58 5.14
C ILE A 44 0.39 -3.74 5.58
N ASP A 45 0.81 -3.81 6.83
CA ASP A 45 1.57 -4.95 7.35
C ASP A 45 0.79 -6.27 7.21
N SER A 46 -0.50 -6.28 7.51
CA SER A 46 -1.34 -7.45 7.29
C SER A 46 -1.64 -7.71 5.81
N TYR A 47 -1.90 -6.67 5.04
CA TYR A 47 -2.18 -6.77 3.62
C TYR A 47 -0.97 -7.31 2.83
N ARG A 48 0.23 -6.78 3.10
CA ARG A 48 1.46 -7.27 2.47
C ARG A 48 1.74 -8.73 2.81
N TYR A 49 1.44 -9.17 4.04
CA TYR A 49 1.61 -10.57 4.44
C TYR A 49 0.80 -11.51 3.53
N LEU A 50 -0.45 -11.16 3.24
CA LEU A 50 -1.30 -11.94 2.33
C LEU A 50 -0.71 -12.00 0.91
N LEU A 51 -0.16 -10.91 0.43
CA LEU A 51 0.51 -10.85 -0.87
C LEU A 51 1.82 -11.64 -0.89
N GLU A 52 2.62 -11.55 0.17
CA GLU A 52 3.88 -12.29 0.30
C GLU A 52 3.66 -13.80 0.35
N VAL A 53 2.56 -14.27 0.95
CA VAL A 53 2.18 -15.69 0.90
C VAL A 53 1.89 -16.12 -0.54
N ARG A 54 1.19 -15.29 -1.31
CA ARG A 54 0.84 -15.59 -2.70
C ARG A 54 2.05 -15.55 -3.64
N TYR A 55 2.90 -14.54 -3.50
CA TYR A 55 4.00 -14.27 -4.43
C TYR A 55 5.37 -14.75 -3.93
N ALA A 56 5.48 -15.16 -2.67
CA ALA A 56 6.69 -15.68 -2.04
C ALA A 56 7.93 -14.80 -2.30
N ASP A 57 8.96 -15.37 -2.89
CA ASP A 57 10.25 -14.71 -3.19
C ASP A 57 10.24 -13.84 -4.48
N LYS A 58 9.06 -13.53 -4.99
CA LYS A 58 8.89 -12.71 -6.21
C LYS A 58 8.45 -11.28 -5.92
N LEU A 59 7.91 -11.02 -4.75
CA LEU A 59 7.39 -9.73 -4.33
C LEU A 59 7.99 -9.33 -2.99
N PHE A 60 8.56 -8.13 -2.95
CA PHE A 60 9.17 -7.56 -1.75
C PHE A 60 8.61 -6.17 -1.47
N PHE A 61 8.60 -5.81 -0.21
CA PHE A 61 8.24 -4.48 0.27
C PHE A 61 9.43 -3.86 1.00
N ASP A 62 9.73 -2.64 0.66
CA ASP A 62 10.68 -1.79 1.36
C ASP A 62 9.90 -0.61 1.97
N ILE A 63 9.70 -0.64 3.28
CA ILE A 63 8.89 0.35 4.00
C ILE A 63 9.79 1.09 4.98
N ASP A 64 9.97 2.38 4.73
CA ASP A 64 10.80 3.28 5.54
C ASP A 64 10.04 4.57 5.84
N ILE A 65 9.33 4.60 6.95
CA ILE A 65 8.50 5.72 7.37
C ILE A 65 9.19 6.42 8.55
N ASP A 66 9.42 7.73 8.40
CA ASP A 66 9.90 8.56 9.49
C ASP A 66 8.91 8.51 10.66
N PRO A 67 9.35 8.16 11.87
CA PRO A 67 8.48 8.07 13.04
C PRO A 67 7.69 9.35 13.35
N THR A 68 8.18 10.50 12.95
CA THR A 68 7.47 11.77 13.13
C THR A 68 6.20 11.90 12.29
N TYR A 69 6.02 11.06 11.29
CA TYR A 69 4.82 11.03 10.44
C TYR A 69 3.71 10.14 10.99
N MET A 70 4.00 9.27 11.95
CA MET A 70 3.07 8.22 12.40
C MET A 70 1.74 8.75 12.94
N SER A 71 1.75 9.91 13.60
CA SER A 71 0.54 10.54 14.16
C SER A 71 -0.23 11.41 13.17
N ARG A 72 0.33 11.68 12.00
CA ARG A 72 -0.34 12.48 10.97
C ARG A 72 -1.53 11.75 10.40
N GLN A 73 -2.55 12.51 10.05
CA GLN A 73 -3.75 11.98 9.42
C GLN A 73 -3.60 11.89 7.90
N MET A 74 -4.25 10.88 7.34
CA MET A 74 -4.34 10.66 5.91
C MET A 74 -5.68 10.01 5.55
N PRO A 75 -6.16 10.13 4.31
CA PRO A 75 -7.32 9.39 3.86
C PRO A 75 -7.14 7.88 4.05
N SER A 76 -8.14 7.23 4.63
CA SER A 76 -8.11 5.79 4.89
C SER A 76 -8.04 4.99 3.60
N LEU A 77 -7.39 3.84 3.62
CA LEU A 77 -7.29 2.91 2.49
C LEU A 77 -6.67 3.54 1.23
N ALA A 78 -5.72 4.46 1.42
CA ALA A 78 -5.08 5.15 0.30
C ALA A 78 -3.90 4.37 -0.31
N LEU A 79 -3.19 3.57 0.49
CA LEU A 79 -2.01 2.83 0.01
C LEU A 79 -2.38 1.56 -0.75
N GLN A 80 -3.48 0.92 -0.40
CA GLN A 80 -3.92 -0.34 -1.02
C GLN A 80 -4.09 -0.24 -2.54
N PRO A 81 -4.77 0.76 -3.11
CA PRO A 81 -4.90 0.88 -4.56
C PRO A 81 -3.56 1.01 -5.29
N LEU A 82 -2.57 1.65 -4.67
CA LEU A 82 -1.24 1.81 -5.24
C LEU A 82 -0.45 0.50 -5.25
N ILE A 83 -0.59 -0.29 -4.20
CA ILE A 83 -0.01 -1.64 -4.14
C ILE A 83 -0.69 -2.56 -5.17
N GLU A 84 -2.01 -2.53 -5.25
CA GLU A 84 -2.77 -3.30 -6.24
C GLU A 84 -2.37 -2.94 -7.68
N ASN A 85 -2.19 -1.66 -7.98
CA ASN A 85 -1.73 -1.21 -9.29
C ASN A 85 -0.32 -1.75 -9.60
N ALA A 86 0.60 -1.69 -8.65
CA ALA A 86 1.95 -2.22 -8.83
C ALA A 86 1.93 -3.72 -9.15
N VAL A 87 1.13 -4.49 -8.42
CA VAL A 87 0.99 -5.94 -8.61
C VAL A 87 0.30 -6.26 -9.95
N LYS A 88 -0.76 -5.52 -10.29
CA LYS A 88 -1.55 -5.77 -11.50
C LYS A 88 -0.80 -5.44 -12.79
N HIS A 89 -0.01 -4.35 -12.80
CA HIS A 89 0.58 -3.81 -14.02
C HIS A 89 2.02 -4.25 -14.27
N ASN A 90 2.62 -5.01 -13.35
CA ASN A 90 4.00 -5.48 -13.50
C ASN A 90 4.09 -6.98 -13.59
N SER A 91 5.10 -7.44 -14.31
CA SER A 91 5.52 -8.84 -14.29
C SER A 91 6.18 -9.15 -12.94
N ILE A 92 5.75 -10.23 -12.31
CA ILE A 92 6.27 -10.67 -11.01
C ILE A 92 6.85 -12.07 -11.18
N THR A 93 8.17 -12.16 -11.26
CA THR A 93 8.88 -13.42 -11.48
C THR A 93 10.01 -13.57 -10.47
N ARG A 94 10.48 -14.80 -10.28
CA ARG A 94 11.63 -15.09 -9.41
C ARG A 94 12.93 -14.52 -9.93
N SER A 95 13.14 -14.52 -11.24
CA SER A 95 14.35 -13.99 -11.86
C SER A 95 14.40 -12.46 -11.84
N LYS A 96 13.23 -11.80 -11.79
CA LYS A 96 13.09 -10.35 -11.72
C LYS A 96 11.98 -10.00 -10.73
N PRO A 97 12.27 -10.08 -9.43
CA PRO A 97 11.27 -9.78 -8.40
C PRO A 97 10.82 -8.31 -8.44
N LEU A 98 9.58 -8.08 -8.04
CA LEU A 98 9.05 -6.73 -7.87
C LEU A 98 9.26 -6.27 -6.44
N THR A 99 9.85 -5.09 -6.27
CA THR A 99 9.94 -4.40 -4.97
C THR A 99 9.05 -3.17 -4.97
N ILE A 100 8.12 -3.10 -4.02
CA ILE A 100 7.29 -1.92 -3.79
C ILE A 100 7.89 -1.16 -2.62
N SER A 101 8.26 0.10 -2.84
CA SER A 101 8.84 0.98 -1.83
C SER A 101 7.80 1.96 -1.32
N ILE A 102 7.69 2.08 -0.01
CA ILE A 102 6.81 3.04 0.68
C ILE A 102 7.66 3.79 1.69
N TYR A 103 7.82 5.08 1.48
CA TYR A 103 8.68 5.90 2.33
C TYR A 103 8.17 7.32 2.47
N THR A 104 8.71 8.04 3.44
CA THR A 104 8.42 9.46 3.66
C THR A 104 9.52 10.33 3.07
N LYS A 105 9.11 11.42 2.45
CA LYS A 105 10.01 12.45 1.92
C LYS A 105 9.28 13.78 1.77
N ASP A 106 9.88 14.85 2.26
CA ASP A 106 9.44 16.23 2.05
C ASP A 106 7.93 16.46 2.33
N GLY A 107 7.44 15.96 3.46
CA GLY A 107 6.05 16.13 3.89
C GLY A 107 5.06 15.19 3.22
N ALA A 108 5.50 14.17 2.53
CA ALA A 108 4.64 13.23 1.82
C ALA A 108 4.98 11.78 2.11
N ILE A 109 4.00 10.90 1.91
CA ILE A 109 4.25 9.48 1.72
C ILE A 109 4.43 9.22 0.22
N VAL A 110 5.48 8.50 -0.12
CA VAL A 110 5.80 8.11 -1.49
C VAL A 110 5.64 6.62 -1.64
N VAL A 111 4.93 6.20 -2.67
CA VAL A 111 4.83 4.80 -3.08
C VAL A 111 5.45 4.67 -4.47
N ALA A 112 6.47 3.85 -4.58
CA ALA A 112 7.23 3.69 -5.81
C ALA A 112 7.44 2.23 -6.16
N ASN A 113 7.44 1.92 -7.44
CA ASN A 113 7.80 0.61 -7.94
C ASN A 113 8.51 0.72 -9.29
N PRO A 114 9.42 -0.22 -9.61
CA PRO A 114 9.95 -0.30 -10.96
C PRO A 114 8.85 -0.69 -11.95
N ILE A 115 8.98 -0.26 -13.18
CA ILE A 115 8.11 -0.69 -14.28
C ILE A 115 8.74 -1.91 -14.94
N ILE A 116 8.10 -3.05 -14.77
CA ILE A 116 8.49 -4.32 -15.38
C ILE A 116 7.35 -4.73 -16.33
N PRO A 117 7.48 -4.47 -17.63
CA PRO A 117 6.38 -4.69 -18.57
C PRO A 117 5.91 -6.13 -18.58
N LYS A 118 4.59 -6.34 -18.60
CA LYS A 118 3.98 -7.63 -18.85
C LYS A 118 4.00 -7.94 -20.34
N ILE A 119 4.12 -9.22 -20.68
CA ILE A 119 4.00 -9.72 -22.07
C ILE A 119 2.57 -9.55 -22.56
N GLU A 120 1.59 -9.77 -21.68
CA GLU A 120 0.17 -9.49 -21.92
C GLU A 120 -0.24 -8.30 -21.09
N SER A 121 -0.51 -7.17 -21.73
CA SER A 121 -1.04 -6.00 -21.03
C SER A 121 -2.53 -6.17 -20.80
N GLU A 122 -2.95 -6.30 -19.55
CA GLU A 122 -4.34 -6.06 -19.19
C GLU A 122 -4.67 -4.60 -19.44
N ILE A 123 -5.83 -4.35 -20.05
CA ILE A 123 -6.31 -2.97 -20.26
C ILE A 123 -6.61 -2.37 -18.90
N SER A 124 -5.77 -1.43 -18.47
CA SER A 124 -6.03 -0.65 -17.27
C SER A 124 -7.07 0.41 -17.58
N THR A 125 -8.12 0.47 -16.77
CA THR A 125 -9.11 1.54 -16.85
C THR A 125 -8.63 2.84 -16.18
N GLY A 126 -7.58 2.80 -15.36
CA GLY A 126 -7.08 3.96 -14.60
C GLY A 126 -8.02 4.47 -13.51
N ILE A 127 -9.15 3.81 -13.29
CA ILE A 127 -10.21 4.24 -12.37
C ILE A 127 -9.72 4.29 -10.92
N GLY A 128 -8.93 3.30 -10.49
CA GLY A 128 -8.44 3.22 -9.11
C GLY A 128 -7.55 4.39 -8.72
N LEU A 129 -6.62 4.79 -9.58
CA LEU A 129 -5.75 5.94 -9.36
C LEU A 129 -6.51 7.26 -9.44
N GLN A 130 -7.42 7.38 -10.41
CA GLN A 130 -8.27 8.57 -10.56
C GLN A 130 -9.19 8.76 -9.34
N ASN A 131 -9.77 7.69 -8.83
CA ASN A 131 -10.60 7.73 -7.62
C ASN A 131 -9.78 8.14 -6.40
N LEU A 132 -8.57 7.62 -6.24
CA LEU A 132 -7.66 8.01 -5.17
C LEU A 132 -7.31 9.49 -5.27
N SER A 133 -6.97 9.98 -6.45
CA SER A 133 -6.62 11.38 -6.70
C SER A 133 -7.75 12.32 -6.33
N SER A 134 -8.97 12.03 -6.80
CA SER A 134 -10.16 12.82 -6.50
C SER A 134 -10.50 12.82 -5.01
N ARG A 135 -10.43 11.68 -4.37
CA ARG A 135 -10.69 11.52 -2.95
C ARG A 135 -9.65 12.23 -2.09
N TRP A 136 -8.38 12.15 -2.46
CA TRP A 136 -7.30 12.83 -1.76
C TRP A 136 -7.49 14.34 -1.77
N GLN A 137 -7.79 14.90 -2.93
CA GLN A 137 -8.04 16.33 -3.06
C GLN A 137 -9.28 16.78 -2.28
N MET A 138 -10.36 15.99 -2.35
CA MET A 138 -11.61 16.32 -1.64
C MET A 138 -11.41 16.33 -0.10
N ILE A 139 -10.66 15.36 0.44
CA ILE A 139 -10.46 15.22 1.88
C ILE A 139 -9.36 16.15 2.40
N THR A 140 -8.25 16.28 1.69
CA THR A 140 -7.06 17.00 2.18
C THR A 140 -6.91 18.40 1.59
N GLY A 141 -7.59 18.71 0.50
CA GLY A 141 -7.38 19.93 -0.27
C GLY A 141 -6.07 19.96 -1.06
N GLN A 142 -5.31 18.87 -1.05
CA GLN A 142 -4.02 18.75 -1.74
C GLN A 142 -4.13 17.74 -2.89
N GLU A 143 -3.32 17.94 -3.90
CA GLU A 143 -3.26 17.04 -5.06
C GLU A 143 -2.14 16.02 -4.89
N ILE A 144 -2.44 14.76 -5.25
CA ILE A 144 -1.40 13.75 -5.38
C ILE A 144 -0.54 14.06 -6.62
N GLU A 145 0.71 13.64 -6.60
CA GLU A 145 1.63 13.76 -7.71
C GLU A 145 1.94 12.37 -8.25
N VAL A 146 1.74 12.18 -9.55
CA VAL A 146 2.04 10.93 -10.25
C VAL A 146 3.18 11.17 -11.21
N ILE A 147 4.28 10.44 -11.02
CA ILE A 147 5.48 10.54 -11.84
C ILE A 147 5.71 9.19 -12.50
N ARG A 148 5.71 9.18 -13.82
CA ARG A 148 6.02 8.00 -14.61
C ARG A 148 7.25 8.28 -15.46
N THR A 149 8.31 7.51 -15.20
CA THR A 149 9.49 7.47 -16.06
C THR A 149 9.47 6.19 -16.90
N GLU A 150 10.49 6.00 -17.72
CA GLU A 150 10.66 4.75 -18.47
C GLU A 150 10.81 3.52 -17.54
N ASN A 151 11.43 3.70 -16.36
CA ASN A 151 11.84 2.62 -15.46
C ASN A 151 11.07 2.55 -14.15
N GLU A 152 10.32 3.59 -13.79
CA GLU A 152 9.76 3.72 -12.45
C GLU A 152 8.40 4.42 -12.48
N PHE A 153 7.51 3.95 -11.61
CA PHE A 153 6.21 4.57 -11.32
C PHE A 153 6.19 5.04 -9.87
N ILE A 154 5.94 6.32 -9.66
CA ILE A 154 6.02 6.97 -8.36
C ILE A 154 4.72 7.74 -8.11
N VAL A 155 4.13 7.54 -6.95
CA VAL A 155 2.99 8.36 -6.48
C VAL A 155 3.38 9.02 -5.18
N ARG A 156 3.25 10.32 -5.13
CA ARG A 156 3.53 11.15 -3.97
C ARG A 156 2.22 11.64 -3.35
N LEU A 157 2.01 11.28 -2.08
CA LEU A 157 0.81 11.58 -1.31
C LEU A 157 1.15 12.66 -0.27
N PRO A 158 0.82 13.94 -0.53
CA PRO A 158 1.16 15.01 0.40
C PRO A 158 0.31 14.92 1.66
N LEU A 159 0.95 15.01 2.82
CA LEU A 159 0.30 15.03 4.12
C LEU A 159 0.20 16.47 4.63
N SER A 160 -0.91 16.77 5.31
CA SER A 160 -1.03 18.03 6.04
C SER A 160 -0.08 18.05 7.22
N ASN A 161 0.51 19.21 7.51
CA ASN A 161 1.26 19.38 8.73
C ASN A 161 0.33 19.27 9.94
N ASP A 162 0.81 18.67 11.05
CA ASP A 162 0.08 18.56 12.33
C ASP A 162 -0.15 19.91 13.03
N ASN A 163 0.16 21.04 12.39
CA ASN A 163 -0.06 22.37 12.90
C ASN A 163 -1.51 22.82 12.73
N ASN A 164 -2.46 22.07 13.31
CA ASN A 164 -3.66 22.68 13.84
C ASN A 164 -3.36 23.16 15.25
N GLU A 165 -2.45 24.09 15.39
CA GLU A 165 -2.55 25.03 16.48
C GLU A 165 -3.76 25.88 16.19
N GLU A 166 -4.86 25.52 16.83
CA GLU A 166 -6.01 26.38 17.02
C GLU A 166 -5.52 27.70 17.64
N ASN A 167 -5.64 28.76 16.87
CA ASN A 167 -5.74 30.08 17.41
C ASN A 167 -7.19 30.40 17.74
#